data_683232163f6da2aa1d4d5c030ad9542d
#
_entry.id   683232163f6da2aa1d4d5c030ad9542d
#
_cell.length_a   1.000
_cell.length_b   1.000
_cell.length_c   1.000
_cell.angle_alpha   90.00
_cell.angle_beta   90.00
_cell.angle_gamma   90.00
#
_symmetry.space_group_name_H-M   'P 1'
#
loop_
_entity.id
_entity.type
_entity.pdbx_description
1 polymer ?
#
loop_
_entity_poly.entity_id
_entity_poly.type
_entity_poly.pdbx_seq_one_letter_code
_entity_poly.pdbx_strand_id
1 'polypeptide(L)'
;MTYMIIFVLLVLLIILSIALIRYHLALKNLSQQIEDKILTGSMKRVGISIFSKHFLQLYQQIENLFQEVEQSRLVMKREKQTLDMAISNIAHDIRTPLTIASGYTQQLIKSPEDKLETLQKMAQHLDLVSKRLEALLEYRRLMEGAVKPKLEEVDFSTFITKKTLAYYDVFQAANITLDFKVEAGLTMRTDEDLLDRILQNLLGNVLKHGKEEARLSLRKEKEQLVLEIANLVKQPIKRIENLSNRFYSENLSDTEESSGLGLYITEELCHLLGAEMKLSTDG
;
A
#
# COMPACT_ATOMS: atom_id res chain seq x y z
N MET A 1 -64.28 38.25 -31.46
CA MET A 1 -63.82 37.02 -30.75
C MET A 1 -62.70 36.32 -31.49
N THR A 2 -62.83 36.00 -32.74
CA THR A 2 -61.80 35.28 -33.58
C THR A 2 -60.39 35.94 -33.61
N TYR A 3 -60.36 37.28 -33.80
CA TYR A 3 -59.05 38.00 -33.82
C TYR A 3 -58.37 38.01 -32.47
N MET A 4 -59.08 38.02 -31.37
CA MET A 4 -58.53 37.94 -30.01
C MET A 4 -57.92 36.56 -29.74
N ILE A 5 -58.56 35.49 -30.19
CA ILE A 5 -58.06 34.11 -30.08
C ILE A 5 -56.78 33.93 -30.91
N ILE A 6 -56.75 34.44 -32.15
CA ILE A 6 -55.59 34.41 -33.03
C ILE A 6 -54.42 35.16 -32.41
N PHE A 7 -54.67 36.34 -31.83
CA PHE A 7 -53.63 37.11 -31.13
C PHE A 7 -53.03 36.35 -29.92
N VAL A 8 -53.90 35.76 -29.08
CA VAL A 8 -53.45 34.95 -27.95
C VAL A 8 -52.61 33.74 -28.40
N LEU A 9 -53.02 33.01 -29.45
CA LEU A 9 -52.26 31.90 -30.02
C LEU A 9 -50.94 32.34 -30.57
N LEU A 10 -50.85 33.50 -31.22
CA LEU A 10 -49.63 34.06 -31.77
C LEU A 10 -48.62 34.44 -30.65
N VAL A 11 -49.11 35.06 -29.58
CA VAL A 11 -48.29 35.35 -28.38
C VAL A 11 -47.80 34.07 -27.71
N LEU A 12 -48.62 33.05 -27.60
CA LEU A 12 -48.27 31.77 -27.00
C LEU A 12 -47.20 31.02 -27.85
N LEU A 13 -47.32 31.11 -29.18
CA LEU A 13 -46.33 30.54 -30.13
C LEU A 13 -44.98 31.26 -30.04
N ILE A 14 -44.98 32.59 -29.87
CA ILE A 14 -43.76 33.39 -29.66
C ILE A 14 -43.06 32.97 -28.32
N ILE A 15 -43.84 32.88 -27.24
CA ILE A 15 -43.31 32.44 -25.93
C ILE A 15 -42.70 31.05 -26.03
N LEU A 16 -43.38 30.12 -26.67
CA LEU A 16 -42.89 28.74 -26.87
C LEU A 16 -41.61 28.71 -27.70
N SER A 17 -41.56 29.51 -28.77
CA SER A 17 -40.36 29.63 -29.61
C SER A 17 -39.17 30.19 -28.84
N ILE A 18 -39.37 31.22 -28.04
CA ILE A 18 -38.31 31.78 -27.17
C ILE A 18 -37.83 30.74 -26.14
N ALA A 19 -38.75 30.00 -25.52
CA ALA A 19 -38.41 28.95 -24.58
C ALA A 19 -37.56 27.82 -25.21
N LEU A 20 -37.95 27.37 -26.43
CA LEU A 20 -37.20 26.37 -27.19
C LEU A 20 -35.82 26.87 -27.59
N ILE A 21 -35.69 28.10 -28.06
CA ILE A 21 -34.35 28.68 -28.41
C ILE A 21 -33.47 28.74 -27.17
N ARG A 22 -33.98 29.21 -26.04
CA ARG A 22 -33.22 29.25 -24.79
C ARG A 22 -32.78 27.86 -24.34
N TYR A 23 -33.64 26.86 -24.44
CA TYR A 23 -33.36 25.48 -24.12
C TYR A 23 -32.25 24.90 -25.03
N HIS A 24 -32.35 25.14 -26.34
CA HIS A 24 -31.35 24.70 -27.31
C HIS A 24 -29.99 25.35 -27.08
N LEU A 25 -29.94 26.64 -26.82
CA LEU A 25 -28.67 27.36 -26.51
C LEU A 25 -28.02 26.83 -25.21
N ALA A 26 -28.83 26.53 -24.18
CA ALA A 26 -28.29 26.00 -22.95
C ALA A 26 -27.71 24.58 -23.12
N LEU A 27 -28.38 23.70 -23.89
CA LEU A 27 -27.84 22.39 -24.23
C LEU A 27 -26.51 22.51 -24.99
N LYS A 28 -26.46 23.40 -25.99
CA LYS A 28 -25.25 23.66 -26.76
C LYS A 28 -24.10 24.15 -25.86
N ASN A 29 -24.38 25.10 -24.96
CA ASN A 29 -23.39 25.62 -24.02
C ASN A 29 -22.92 24.53 -23.03
N LEU A 30 -23.82 23.69 -22.54
CA LEU A 30 -23.47 22.57 -21.68
C LEU A 30 -22.56 21.58 -22.40
N SER A 31 -22.90 21.20 -23.63
CA SER A 31 -22.09 20.31 -24.47
C SER A 31 -20.67 20.87 -24.68
N GLN A 32 -20.54 22.13 -25.04
CA GLN A 32 -19.25 22.79 -25.22
C GLN A 32 -18.43 22.84 -23.90
N GLN A 33 -19.06 23.15 -22.78
CA GLN A 33 -18.36 23.18 -21.49
C GLN A 33 -17.89 21.79 -21.06
N ILE A 34 -18.66 20.73 -21.35
CA ILE A 34 -18.24 19.33 -21.11
C ILE A 34 -17.05 18.99 -21.99
N GLU A 35 -17.09 19.34 -23.29
CA GLU A 35 -16.01 19.09 -24.24
C GLU A 35 -14.72 19.82 -23.82
N ASP A 36 -14.82 21.09 -23.48
CA ASP A 36 -13.70 21.88 -22.95
C ASP A 36 -13.12 21.28 -21.65
N LYS A 37 -13.99 20.81 -20.75
CA LYS A 37 -13.56 20.20 -19.49
C LYS A 37 -12.82 18.90 -19.73
N ILE A 38 -13.26 18.08 -20.69
CA ILE A 38 -12.59 16.84 -21.09
C ILE A 38 -11.23 17.12 -21.72
N LEU A 39 -11.15 18.10 -22.62
CA LEU A 39 -9.94 18.42 -23.37
C LEU A 39 -8.87 19.13 -22.53
N THR A 40 -9.29 20.06 -21.66
CA THR A 40 -8.36 20.89 -20.87
C THR A 40 -8.08 20.37 -19.48
N GLY A 41 -8.88 19.40 -18.98
CA GLY A 41 -8.81 18.97 -17.57
C GLY A 41 -9.13 20.09 -16.58
N SER A 42 -9.87 21.12 -17.01
CA SER A 42 -10.15 22.31 -16.21
C SER A 42 -11.12 22.03 -15.06
N MET A 43 -10.77 22.47 -13.84
CA MET A 43 -11.62 22.37 -12.64
C MET A 43 -12.73 23.43 -12.60
N LYS A 44 -12.92 24.24 -13.63
CA LYS A 44 -13.99 25.25 -13.62
C LYS A 44 -15.35 24.60 -13.55
N ARG A 45 -16.20 25.10 -12.66
CA ARG A 45 -17.60 24.68 -12.56
C ARG A 45 -18.33 25.05 -13.84
N VAL A 46 -19.14 24.14 -14.32
CA VAL A 46 -19.99 24.37 -15.50
C VAL A 46 -21.10 25.37 -15.11
N GLY A 47 -21.22 26.46 -15.84
CA GLY A 47 -22.25 27.48 -15.57
C GLY A 47 -23.62 27.07 -16.14
N ILE A 48 -24.70 27.22 -15.37
CA ILE A 48 -26.06 26.88 -15.83
C ILE A 48 -26.90 28.13 -15.95
N SER A 49 -27.61 28.26 -17.07
CA SER A 49 -28.53 29.35 -17.37
C SER A 49 -30.01 28.95 -17.41
N ILE A 50 -30.36 27.70 -17.09
CA ILE A 50 -31.75 27.19 -17.11
C ILE A 50 -32.12 26.59 -15.76
N PHE A 51 -33.31 26.99 -15.24
CA PHE A 51 -33.88 26.54 -13.95
C PHE A 51 -34.92 25.41 -14.10
N SER A 52 -34.69 24.41 -14.96
CA SER A 52 -35.50 23.19 -14.96
C SER A 52 -34.96 22.20 -13.91
N LYS A 53 -35.85 21.68 -13.05
CA LYS A 53 -35.51 20.72 -12.00
C LYS A 53 -34.76 19.50 -12.54
N HIS A 54 -35.20 18.96 -13.66
CA HIS A 54 -34.57 17.78 -14.30
C HIS A 54 -33.21 18.12 -14.90
N PHE A 55 -33.05 19.30 -15.47
CA PHE A 55 -31.77 19.77 -16.02
C PHE A 55 -30.73 19.99 -14.91
N LEU A 56 -31.20 20.52 -13.77
CA LEU A 56 -30.32 20.69 -12.59
C LEU A 56 -29.88 19.34 -12.02
N GLN A 57 -30.75 18.34 -11.97
CA GLN A 57 -30.43 16.99 -11.56
C GLN A 57 -29.38 16.35 -12.49
N LEU A 58 -29.58 16.44 -13.80
CA LEU A 58 -28.61 15.92 -14.78
C LEU A 58 -27.25 16.62 -14.62
N TYR A 59 -27.24 17.91 -14.46
CA TYR A 59 -26.03 18.68 -14.21
C TYR A 59 -25.30 18.19 -12.94
N GLN A 60 -26.01 18.02 -11.83
CA GLN A 60 -25.43 17.52 -10.58
C GLN A 60 -24.82 16.13 -10.75
N GLN A 61 -25.49 15.23 -11.48
CA GLN A 61 -24.95 13.90 -11.78
C GLN A 61 -23.67 13.98 -12.61
N ILE A 62 -23.64 14.81 -13.64
CA ILE A 62 -22.44 15.02 -14.47
C ILE A 62 -21.30 15.61 -13.64
N GLU A 63 -21.57 16.61 -12.79
CA GLU A 63 -20.55 17.22 -11.93
C GLU A 63 -19.99 16.22 -10.92
N ASN A 64 -20.85 15.37 -10.32
CA ASN A 64 -20.43 14.31 -9.42
C ASN A 64 -19.52 13.28 -10.13
N LEU A 65 -19.88 12.88 -11.35
CA LEU A 65 -19.05 11.99 -12.17
C LEU A 65 -17.67 12.60 -12.45
N PHE A 66 -17.60 13.88 -12.80
CA PHE A 66 -16.33 14.56 -13.02
C PHE A 66 -15.49 14.62 -11.74
N GLN A 67 -16.11 14.87 -10.59
CA GLN A 67 -15.41 14.87 -9.31
C GLN A 67 -14.86 13.48 -8.97
N GLU A 68 -15.64 12.42 -9.20
CA GLU A 68 -15.23 11.04 -8.97
C GLU A 68 -14.05 10.65 -9.88
N VAL A 69 -14.14 10.98 -11.18
CA VAL A 69 -13.05 10.75 -12.15
C VAL A 69 -11.78 11.50 -11.73
N GLU A 70 -11.91 12.76 -11.32
CA GLU A 70 -10.75 13.57 -10.89
C GLU A 70 -10.13 13.03 -9.60
N GLN A 71 -10.94 12.63 -8.62
CA GLN A 71 -10.44 11.96 -7.41
C GLN A 71 -9.70 10.68 -7.76
N SER A 72 -10.28 9.83 -8.60
CA SER A 72 -9.63 8.60 -9.08
C SER A 72 -8.29 8.90 -9.76
N ARG A 73 -8.25 9.91 -10.62
CA ARG A 73 -7.02 10.36 -11.30
C ARG A 73 -5.94 10.84 -10.33
N LEU A 74 -6.33 11.59 -9.30
CA LEU A 74 -5.40 12.07 -8.28
C LEU A 74 -4.85 10.91 -7.44
N VAL A 75 -5.69 9.94 -7.09
CA VAL A 75 -5.27 8.72 -6.39
C VAL A 75 -4.27 7.96 -7.26
N MET A 76 -4.60 7.65 -8.50
CA MET A 76 -3.69 6.95 -9.43
C MET A 76 -2.36 7.69 -9.64
N LYS A 77 -2.40 9.04 -9.71
CA LYS A 77 -1.18 9.84 -9.84
C LYS A 77 -0.30 9.74 -8.59
N ARG A 78 -0.90 9.76 -7.39
CA ARG A 78 -0.17 9.58 -6.14
C ARG A 78 0.42 8.18 -6.04
N GLU A 79 -0.34 7.16 -6.38
CA GLU A 79 0.12 5.77 -6.40
C GLU A 79 1.30 5.59 -7.35
N LYS A 80 1.20 6.15 -8.57
CA LYS A 80 2.31 6.13 -9.53
C LYS A 80 3.56 6.84 -9.00
N GLN A 81 3.41 8.02 -8.42
CA GLN A 81 4.54 8.75 -7.83
C GLN A 81 5.19 7.97 -6.69
N THR A 82 4.38 7.32 -5.85
CA THR A 82 4.87 6.48 -4.78
C THR A 82 5.63 5.26 -5.33
N LEU A 83 5.11 4.63 -6.39
CA LEU A 83 5.79 3.52 -7.05
C LEU A 83 7.13 3.96 -7.68
N ASP A 84 7.16 5.11 -8.35
CA ASP A 84 8.38 5.63 -8.97
C ASP A 84 9.46 5.94 -7.89
N MET A 85 9.06 6.50 -6.75
CA MET A 85 9.96 6.69 -5.60
C MET A 85 10.45 5.37 -5.04
N ALA A 86 9.57 4.36 -4.93
CA ALA A 86 9.88 3.02 -4.50
C ALA A 86 10.98 2.38 -5.34
N ILE A 87 10.77 2.36 -6.65
CA ILE A 87 11.71 1.81 -7.62
C ILE A 87 13.06 2.53 -7.50
N SER A 88 13.05 3.86 -7.38
CA SER A 88 14.27 4.65 -7.23
C SER A 88 15.05 4.30 -5.96
N ASN A 89 14.37 4.20 -4.81
CA ASN A 89 15.00 3.86 -3.53
C ASN A 89 15.59 2.45 -3.56
N ILE A 90 14.83 1.47 -4.05
CA ILE A 90 15.31 0.09 -4.14
C ILE A 90 16.45 -0.05 -5.15
N ALA A 91 16.41 0.67 -6.28
CA ALA A 91 17.50 0.69 -7.23
C ALA A 91 18.80 1.24 -6.60
N HIS A 92 18.69 2.27 -5.76
CA HIS A 92 19.80 2.78 -4.96
C HIS A 92 20.31 1.71 -3.99
N ASP A 93 19.42 1.08 -3.25
CA ASP A 93 19.71 0.07 -2.23
C ASP A 93 20.28 -1.25 -2.82
N ILE A 94 19.94 -1.59 -4.04
CA ILE A 94 20.54 -2.70 -4.79
C ILE A 94 21.93 -2.33 -5.29
N ARG A 95 22.14 -1.08 -5.72
CA ARG A 95 23.43 -0.63 -6.28
C ARG A 95 24.56 -0.77 -5.26
N THR A 96 24.32 -0.42 -4.01
CA THR A 96 25.34 -0.47 -2.94
C THR A 96 25.93 -1.88 -2.75
N PRO A 97 25.14 -2.94 -2.40
CA PRO A 97 25.69 -4.27 -2.23
C PRO A 97 26.26 -4.85 -3.54
N LEU A 98 25.70 -4.50 -4.68
CA LEU A 98 26.22 -4.92 -5.98
C LEU A 98 27.60 -4.30 -6.27
N THR A 99 27.81 -3.03 -5.93
CA THR A 99 29.10 -2.36 -6.03
C THR A 99 30.15 -3.01 -5.10
N ILE A 100 29.74 -3.34 -3.87
CA ILE A 100 30.60 -4.02 -2.90
C ILE A 100 30.98 -5.42 -3.41
N ALA A 101 30.01 -6.21 -3.87
CA ALA A 101 30.27 -7.54 -4.45
C ALA A 101 31.22 -7.47 -5.67
N SER A 102 31.01 -6.46 -6.53
CA SER A 102 31.91 -6.19 -7.66
C SER A 102 33.33 -5.82 -7.20
N GLY A 103 33.47 -5.04 -6.13
CA GLY A 103 34.76 -4.73 -5.51
C GLY A 103 35.50 -5.97 -5.01
N TYR A 104 34.81 -6.88 -4.31
CA TYR A 104 35.36 -8.16 -3.88
C TYR A 104 35.79 -9.04 -5.08
N THR A 105 35.03 -9.02 -6.17
CA THR A 105 35.43 -9.73 -7.40
C THR A 105 36.77 -9.20 -7.93
N GLN A 106 36.94 -7.86 -7.97
CA GLN A 106 38.20 -7.25 -8.41
C GLN A 106 39.38 -7.56 -7.45
N GLN A 107 39.10 -7.62 -6.15
CA GLN A 107 40.09 -7.99 -5.15
C GLN A 107 40.56 -9.45 -5.36
N LEU A 108 39.65 -10.40 -5.57
CA LEU A 108 39.95 -11.78 -5.86
C LEU A 108 40.81 -11.97 -7.12
N ILE A 109 40.57 -11.15 -8.14
CA ILE A 109 41.37 -11.16 -9.38
C ILE A 109 42.81 -10.70 -9.12
N LYS A 110 42.99 -9.71 -8.21
CA LYS A 110 44.32 -9.12 -7.92
C LYS A 110 45.11 -9.91 -6.86
N SER A 111 44.43 -10.47 -5.88
CA SER A 111 45.06 -11.17 -4.73
C SER A 111 44.27 -12.42 -4.38
N PRO A 112 44.64 -13.60 -4.88
CA PRO A 112 43.87 -14.84 -4.69
C PRO A 112 44.01 -15.47 -3.30
N GLU A 113 44.82 -14.92 -2.39
CA GLU A 113 45.22 -15.59 -1.12
C GLU A 113 44.04 -15.76 -0.13
N ASP A 114 43.08 -14.78 -0.06
CA ASP A 114 41.90 -14.82 0.84
C ASP A 114 40.61 -15.23 0.14
N LYS A 115 40.71 -16.25 -0.70
CA LYS A 115 39.66 -16.62 -1.64
C LYS A 115 38.32 -16.98 -0.97
N LEU A 116 38.33 -17.75 0.11
CA LEU A 116 37.11 -18.27 0.74
C LEU A 116 36.33 -17.18 1.47
N GLU A 117 36.99 -16.38 2.28
CA GLU A 117 36.35 -15.30 3.02
C GLU A 117 35.75 -14.25 2.09
N THR A 118 36.48 -13.88 1.04
CA THR A 118 36.01 -12.91 0.05
C THR A 118 34.82 -13.44 -0.75
N LEU A 119 34.79 -14.73 -1.11
CA LEU A 119 33.66 -15.37 -1.76
C LEU A 119 32.42 -15.40 -0.84
N GLN A 120 32.61 -15.67 0.45
CA GLN A 120 31.52 -15.64 1.43
C GLN A 120 30.89 -14.22 1.56
N LYS A 121 31.74 -13.19 1.64
CA LYS A 121 31.27 -11.79 1.66
C LYS A 121 30.51 -11.43 0.38
N MET A 122 31.01 -11.85 -0.80
CA MET A 122 30.29 -11.67 -2.05
C MET A 122 28.91 -12.33 -2.02
N ALA A 123 28.86 -13.61 -1.59
CA ALA A 123 27.59 -14.35 -1.50
C ALA A 123 26.58 -13.65 -0.59
N GLN A 124 27.02 -13.12 0.56
CA GLN A 124 26.16 -12.34 1.47
C GLN A 124 25.58 -11.09 0.80
N HIS A 125 26.38 -10.32 0.07
CA HIS A 125 25.90 -9.12 -0.62
C HIS A 125 24.95 -9.46 -1.79
N LEU A 126 25.18 -10.56 -2.51
CA LEU A 126 24.29 -11.03 -3.56
C LEU A 126 22.95 -11.54 -2.99
N ASP A 127 22.97 -12.24 -1.84
CA ASP A 127 21.77 -12.66 -1.13
C ASP A 127 20.92 -11.44 -0.69
N LEU A 128 21.58 -10.39 -0.20
CA LEU A 128 20.91 -9.12 0.14
C LEU A 128 20.23 -8.48 -1.08
N VAL A 129 20.90 -8.49 -2.26
CA VAL A 129 20.29 -8.00 -3.52
C VAL A 129 19.06 -8.83 -3.87
N SER A 130 19.14 -10.16 -3.79
CA SER A 130 18.00 -11.05 -4.08
C SER A 130 16.81 -10.78 -3.16
N LYS A 131 17.04 -10.64 -1.85
CA LYS A 131 16.00 -10.33 -0.87
C LYS A 131 15.32 -8.99 -1.15
N ARG A 132 16.08 -7.97 -1.55
CA ARG A 132 15.51 -6.65 -1.90
C ARG A 132 14.68 -6.71 -3.18
N LEU A 133 15.14 -7.47 -4.19
CA LEU A 133 14.39 -7.66 -5.42
C LEU A 133 13.08 -8.43 -5.17
N GLU A 134 13.12 -9.46 -4.34
CA GLU A 134 11.91 -10.21 -3.94
C GLU A 134 10.91 -9.31 -3.25
N ALA A 135 11.34 -8.48 -2.29
CA ALA A 135 10.46 -7.52 -1.61
C ALA A 135 9.83 -6.52 -2.60
N LEU A 136 10.58 -6.06 -3.61
CA LEU A 136 10.04 -5.18 -4.66
C LEU A 136 8.99 -5.89 -5.52
N LEU A 137 9.26 -7.13 -5.93
CA LEU A 137 8.32 -7.91 -6.74
C LEU A 137 7.04 -8.22 -5.96
N GLU A 138 7.15 -8.50 -4.68
CA GLU A 138 6.01 -8.70 -3.79
C GLU A 138 5.18 -7.41 -3.63
N TYR A 139 5.85 -6.29 -3.33
CA TYR A 139 5.21 -4.98 -3.29
C TYR A 139 4.43 -4.68 -4.59
N ARG A 140 5.07 -4.91 -5.75
CA ARG A 140 4.41 -4.71 -7.04
C ARG A 140 3.17 -5.58 -7.20
N ARG A 141 3.25 -6.88 -6.86
CA ARG A 141 2.10 -7.80 -6.95
C ARG A 141 0.94 -7.38 -6.07
N LEU A 142 1.24 -6.86 -4.86
CA LEU A 142 0.23 -6.31 -3.95
C LEU A 142 -0.45 -5.08 -4.56
N MET A 143 0.33 -4.14 -5.11
CA MET A 143 -0.19 -2.92 -5.73
C MET A 143 -1.05 -3.18 -6.98
N GLU A 144 -0.71 -4.19 -7.76
CA GLU A 144 -1.48 -4.60 -8.94
C GLU A 144 -2.75 -5.39 -8.56
N GLY A 145 -3.01 -5.67 -7.28
CA GLY A 145 -4.13 -6.52 -6.83
C GLY A 145 -4.04 -7.95 -7.36
N ALA A 146 -2.83 -8.39 -7.73
CA ALA A 146 -2.60 -9.70 -8.32
C ALA A 146 -2.60 -10.83 -7.28
N VAL A 147 -2.45 -10.49 -6.00
CA VAL A 147 -2.47 -11.46 -4.90
C VAL A 147 -3.91 -11.77 -4.54
N LYS A 148 -4.33 -13.01 -4.74
CA LYS A 148 -5.66 -13.52 -4.37
C LYS A 148 -5.49 -14.56 -3.28
N PRO A 149 -5.95 -14.28 -2.03
CA PRO A 149 -5.82 -15.23 -0.93
C PRO A 149 -6.55 -16.54 -1.20
N LYS A 150 -5.90 -17.65 -0.90
CA LYS A 150 -6.49 -19.00 -0.92
C LYS A 150 -6.88 -19.34 0.51
N LEU A 151 -8.10 -18.95 0.90
CA LEU A 151 -8.58 -19.14 2.27
C LEU A 151 -8.93 -20.61 2.54
N GLU A 152 -8.21 -21.23 3.46
CA GLU A 152 -8.44 -22.57 3.99
C GLU A 152 -8.50 -22.56 5.53
N GLU A 153 -9.01 -23.62 6.12
CA GLU A 153 -9.04 -23.73 7.58
C GLU A 153 -7.66 -24.13 8.09
N VAL A 154 -7.04 -23.27 8.89
CA VAL A 154 -5.69 -23.44 9.42
C VAL A 154 -5.76 -23.55 10.94
N ASP A 155 -5.10 -24.57 11.52
CA ASP A 155 -4.79 -24.61 12.94
C ASP A 155 -3.74 -23.54 13.26
N PHE A 156 -4.22 -22.36 13.64
CA PHE A 156 -3.39 -21.17 13.88
C PHE A 156 -2.44 -21.37 15.06
N SER A 157 -2.89 -22.07 16.10
CA SER A 157 -2.05 -22.38 17.26
C SER A 157 -0.84 -23.23 16.87
N THR A 158 -1.07 -24.32 16.14
CA THR A 158 -0.01 -25.23 15.67
C THR A 158 0.91 -24.52 14.68
N PHE A 159 0.34 -23.74 13.75
CA PHE A 159 1.10 -22.97 12.76
C PHE A 159 2.07 -21.99 13.45
N ILE A 160 1.57 -21.12 14.34
CA ILE A 160 2.40 -20.13 15.05
C ILE A 160 3.47 -20.83 15.90
N THR A 161 3.12 -21.87 16.62
CA THR A 161 4.08 -22.62 17.45
C THR A 161 5.21 -23.20 16.62
N LYS A 162 4.88 -23.89 15.51
CA LYS A 162 5.88 -24.48 14.61
C LYS A 162 6.83 -23.44 14.01
N LYS A 163 6.26 -22.34 13.51
CA LYS A 163 7.05 -21.28 12.90
C LYS A 163 7.93 -20.55 13.93
N THR A 164 7.39 -20.26 15.12
CA THR A 164 8.18 -19.63 16.20
C THR A 164 9.33 -20.50 16.67
N LEU A 165 9.13 -21.81 16.81
CA LEU A 165 10.17 -22.75 17.17
C LEU A 165 11.29 -22.84 16.11
N ALA A 166 10.97 -22.72 14.83
CA ALA A 166 11.98 -22.70 13.77
C ALA A 166 12.93 -21.48 13.86
N TYR A 167 12.52 -20.41 14.51
CA TYR A 167 13.36 -19.21 14.74
C TYR A 167 14.11 -19.26 16.08
N TYR A 168 13.85 -20.23 16.94
CA TYR A 168 14.41 -20.26 18.31
C TYR A 168 15.94 -20.17 18.34
N ASP A 169 16.62 -21.00 17.55
CA ASP A 169 18.10 -21.03 17.51
C ASP A 169 18.66 -19.69 16.94
N VAL A 170 17.95 -19.08 16.00
CA VAL A 170 18.35 -17.81 15.41
C VAL A 170 18.25 -16.68 16.43
N PHE A 171 17.18 -16.67 17.25
CA PHE A 171 17.02 -15.72 18.35
C PHE A 171 18.10 -15.90 19.44
N GLN A 172 18.40 -17.15 19.80
CA GLN A 172 19.50 -17.45 20.73
C GLN A 172 20.86 -16.97 20.20
N ALA A 173 21.16 -17.22 18.93
CA ALA A 173 22.39 -16.76 18.29
C ALA A 173 22.49 -15.22 18.25
N ALA A 174 21.37 -14.53 18.19
CA ALA A 174 21.28 -13.06 18.28
C ALA A 174 21.27 -12.52 19.71
N ASN A 175 21.40 -13.38 20.76
CA ASN A 175 21.29 -13.04 22.18
C ASN A 175 19.95 -12.38 22.53
N ILE A 176 18.85 -12.83 21.92
CA ILE A 176 17.50 -12.39 22.21
C ILE A 176 16.73 -13.56 22.83
N THR A 177 16.27 -13.41 24.06
CA THR A 177 15.40 -14.39 24.74
C THR A 177 13.99 -14.26 24.18
N LEU A 178 13.48 -15.35 23.57
CA LEU A 178 12.12 -15.37 23.01
C LEU A 178 11.19 -16.08 23.99
N ASP A 179 10.29 -15.32 24.64
CA ASP A 179 9.16 -15.85 25.40
C ASP A 179 7.93 -15.92 24.50
N PHE A 180 7.31 -17.10 24.39
CA PHE A 180 6.11 -17.23 23.58
C PHE A 180 5.00 -18.00 24.31
N LYS A 181 3.77 -17.48 24.18
CA LYS A 181 2.56 -18.02 24.80
C LYS A 181 1.49 -18.16 23.73
N VAL A 182 1.17 -19.39 23.37
CA VAL A 182 0.17 -19.71 22.35
C VAL A 182 -0.98 -20.47 22.99
N GLU A 183 -2.17 -19.90 22.94
CA GLU A 183 -3.41 -20.59 23.35
C GLU A 183 -3.70 -21.72 22.36
N ALA A 184 -3.96 -22.93 22.88
CA ALA A 184 -4.12 -24.11 22.05
C ALA A 184 -5.52 -24.19 21.41
N GLY A 185 -5.60 -24.83 20.23
CA GLY A 185 -6.86 -25.14 19.57
C GLY A 185 -7.56 -24.00 18.89
N LEU A 186 -6.83 -22.90 18.60
CA LEU A 186 -7.35 -21.78 17.84
C LEU A 186 -7.23 -22.08 16.34
N THR A 187 -8.36 -22.08 15.64
CA THR A 187 -8.42 -22.22 14.19
C THR A 187 -8.96 -20.96 13.54
N MET A 188 -8.56 -20.69 12.32
CA MET A 188 -9.07 -19.58 11.53
C MET A 188 -9.05 -19.93 10.05
N ARG A 189 -9.91 -19.26 9.30
CA ARG A 189 -9.91 -19.38 7.84
C ARG A 189 -9.00 -18.32 7.24
N THR A 190 -7.85 -18.75 6.70
CA THR A 190 -6.80 -17.85 6.21
C THR A 190 -5.99 -18.51 5.09
N ASP A 191 -5.07 -17.78 4.50
CA ASP A 191 -4.05 -18.27 3.57
C ASP A 191 -2.75 -18.50 4.35
N GLU A 192 -2.30 -19.76 4.41
CA GLU A 192 -1.11 -20.16 5.19
C GLU A 192 0.17 -19.53 4.64
N ASP A 193 0.31 -19.39 3.31
CA ASP A 193 1.49 -18.81 2.68
C ASP A 193 1.60 -17.31 3.00
N LEU A 194 0.48 -16.57 2.93
CA LEU A 194 0.46 -15.14 3.26
C LEU A 194 0.69 -14.92 4.76
N LEU A 195 0.15 -15.80 5.60
CA LEU A 195 0.38 -15.76 7.05
C LEU A 195 1.85 -16.02 7.39
N ASP A 196 2.50 -16.97 6.69
CA ASP A 196 3.94 -17.23 6.85
C ASP A 196 4.78 -16.01 6.50
N ARG A 197 4.45 -15.31 5.43
CA ARG A 197 5.09 -14.05 5.02
C ARG A 197 4.97 -12.96 6.09
N ILE A 198 3.77 -12.77 6.64
CA ILE A 198 3.53 -11.84 7.76
C ILE A 198 4.47 -12.18 8.91
N LEU A 199 4.48 -13.44 9.33
CA LEU A 199 5.27 -13.88 10.48
C LEU A 199 6.78 -13.75 10.23
N GLN A 200 7.26 -14.12 9.04
CA GLN A 200 8.67 -13.95 8.64
C GLN A 200 9.09 -12.47 8.70
N ASN A 201 8.27 -11.56 8.19
CA ASN A 201 8.54 -10.12 8.25
C ASN A 201 8.61 -9.61 9.69
N LEU A 202 7.65 -10.01 10.53
CA LEU A 202 7.58 -9.55 11.92
C LEU A 202 8.75 -10.12 12.76
N LEU A 203 9.03 -11.44 12.68
CA LEU A 203 10.14 -12.05 13.39
C LEU A 203 11.50 -11.54 12.87
N GLY A 204 11.61 -11.31 11.57
CA GLY A 204 12.79 -10.69 10.97
C GLY A 204 13.03 -9.26 11.48
N ASN A 205 11.98 -8.47 11.69
CA ASN A 205 12.09 -7.14 12.30
C ASN A 205 12.56 -7.22 13.75
N VAL A 206 12.04 -8.18 14.52
CA VAL A 206 12.51 -8.40 15.90
C VAL A 206 14.00 -8.76 15.93
N LEU A 207 14.47 -9.65 15.05
CA LEU A 207 15.91 -10.02 14.97
C LEU A 207 16.81 -8.84 14.62
N LYS A 208 16.34 -7.95 13.74
CA LYS A 208 17.11 -6.77 13.32
C LYS A 208 17.17 -5.68 14.37
N HIS A 209 16.03 -5.32 14.92
CA HIS A 209 15.84 -4.12 15.72
C HIS A 209 15.67 -4.41 17.20
N GLY A 210 15.39 -5.67 17.57
CA GLY A 210 15.26 -6.12 18.94
C GLY A 210 16.58 -6.29 19.67
N LYS A 211 16.50 -6.24 20.99
CA LYS A 211 17.60 -6.59 21.91
C LYS A 211 17.04 -7.33 23.12
N GLU A 212 17.91 -8.17 23.77
CA GLU A 212 17.65 -8.84 25.02
C GLU A 212 16.41 -9.73 25.06
N GLU A 213 15.19 -9.14 24.91
CA GLU A 213 13.94 -9.87 25.06
C GLU A 213 12.98 -9.59 23.90
N ALA A 214 12.28 -10.66 23.49
CA ALA A 214 11.14 -10.60 22.61
C ALA A 214 10.02 -11.49 23.15
N ARG A 215 8.77 -11.08 22.95
CA ARG A 215 7.59 -11.81 23.37
C ARG A 215 6.64 -12.00 22.21
N LEU A 216 6.11 -13.23 22.06
CA LEU A 216 5.06 -13.54 21.12
C LEU A 216 3.88 -14.15 21.92
N SER A 217 2.69 -13.63 21.71
CA SER A 217 1.48 -14.25 22.28
C SER A 217 0.38 -14.40 21.24
N LEU A 218 -0.30 -15.53 21.28
CA LEU A 218 -1.53 -15.77 20.53
C LEU A 218 -2.65 -16.12 21.52
N ARG A 219 -3.73 -15.37 21.47
CA ARG A 219 -4.89 -15.56 22.35
C ARG A 219 -6.20 -15.23 21.67
N LYS A 220 -7.28 -15.77 22.18
CA LYS A 220 -8.63 -15.37 21.78
C LYS A 220 -9.13 -14.26 22.70
N GLU A 221 -9.51 -13.12 22.12
CA GLU A 221 -10.17 -12.03 22.82
C GLU A 221 -11.58 -11.85 22.25
N LYS A 222 -12.59 -12.19 23.05
CA LYS A 222 -14.00 -12.21 22.59
C LYS A 222 -14.15 -13.09 21.35
N GLU A 223 -14.46 -12.51 20.19
CA GLU A 223 -14.62 -13.20 18.91
C GLU A 223 -13.42 -13.01 17.96
N GLN A 224 -12.34 -12.39 18.43
CA GLN A 224 -11.16 -12.12 17.61
C GLN A 224 -9.97 -12.94 18.09
N LEU A 225 -9.09 -13.32 17.14
CA LEU A 225 -7.78 -13.88 17.45
C LEU A 225 -6.75 -12.73 17.41
N VAL A 226 -5.97 -12.63 18.49
CA VAL A 226 -4.96 -11.59 18.63
C VAL A 226 -3.59 -12.25 18.68
N LEU A 227 -2.77 -11.97 17.65
CA LEU A 227 -1.35 -12.28 17.62
C LEU A 227 -0.58 -10.99 17.97
N GLU A 228 0.15 -11.04 19.06
CA GLU A 228 0.96 -9.92 19.54
C GLU A 228 2.44 -10.30 19.52
N ILE A 229 3.28 -9.44 18.97
CA ILE A 229 4.72 -9.58 18.95
C ILE A 229 5.31 -8.29 19.52
N ALA A 230 6.05 -8.39 20.61
CA ALA A 230 6.68 -7.28 21.29
C ALA A 230 8.18 -7.55 21.49
N ASN A 231 9.00 -6.52 21.44
CA ASN A 231 10.43 -6.61 21.71
C ASN A 231 10.99 -5.30 22.30
N LEU A 232 12.04 -5.42 23.07
CA LEU A 232 12.86 -4.25 23.41
C LEU A 232 13.64 -3.82 22.17
N VAL A 233 13.66 -2.53 21.87
CA VAL A 233 14.35 -1.98 20.69
C VAL A 233 15.76 -1.52 21.02
N LYS A 234 16.71 -1.68 20.08
CA LYS A 234 18.09 -1.18 20.20
C LYS A 234 18.16 0.33 20.27
N GLN A 235 17.24 1.02 19.58
CA GLN A 235 17.17 2.47 19.50
C GLN A 235 15.73 2.93 19.71
N PRO A 236 15.49 4.06 20.41
CA PRO A 236 14.16 4.59 20.63
C PRO A 236 13.45 4.92 19.30
N ILE A 237 12.19 4.53 19.20
CA ILE A 237 11.35 4.84 18.06
C ILE A 237 10.81 6.27 18.23
N LYS A 238 11.10 7.15 17.27
CA LYS A 238 10.69 8.58 17.34
C LYS A 238 9.28 8.83 16.79
N ARG A 239 8.88 8.08 15.75
CA ARG A 239 7.61 8.29 15.06
C ARG A 239 6.99 6.95 14.67
N ILE A 240 6.27 6.36 15.62
CA ILE A 240 5.65 5.05 15.42
C ILE A 240 4.62 5.06 14.28
N GLU A 241 3.90 6.16 14.08
CA GLU A 241 2.91 6.34 13.03
C GLU A 241 3.49 6.26 11.61
N ASN A 242 4.79 6.37 11.48
CA ASN A 242 5.47 6.30 10.18
C ASN A 242 6.08 4.93 9.89
N LEU A 243 6.14 4.02 10.86
CA LEU A 243 6.82 2.73 10.70
C LEU A 243 6.19 1.82 9.65
N SER A 244 4.88 1.89 9.46
CA SER A 244 4.18 1.17 8.38
C SER A 244 4.12 1.96 7.07
N ASN A 245 4.64 3.20 7.05
CA ASN A 245 4.71 3.96 5.81
C ASN A 245 5.72 3.33 4.85
N ARG A 246 5.38 3.37 3.57
CA ARG A 246 6.20 2.84 2.47
C ARG A 246 7.60 3.46 2.51
N PHE A 247 8.64 2.60 2.53
CA PHE A 247 10.05 3.02 2.46
C PHE A 247 10.53 3.87 3.64
N TYR A 248 9.81 3.85 4.76
CA TYR A 248 10.25 4.51 5.96
C TYR A 248 11.28 3.65 6.70
N SER A 249 12.43 4.23 7.00
CA SER A 249 13.44 3.70 7.91
C SER A 249 13.87 4.83 8.81
N GLU A 250 13.83 4.64 10.12
CA GLU A 250 14.21 5.69 11.10
C GLU A 250 15.69 6.05 11.05
N ASN A 251 16.52 5.10 10.67
CA ASN A 251 17.98 5.26 10.64
C ASN A 251 18.50 5.15 9.20
N LEU A 252 18.88 6.30 8.64
CA LEU A 252 19.56 6.36 7.33
C LEU A 252 20.95 5.67 7.36
N SER A 253 21.54 5.46 8.54
CA SER A 253 22.82 4.77 8.73
C SER A 253 22.71 3.24 8.76
N ASP A 254 21.52 2.67 9.07
CA ASP A 254 21.26 1.23 9.04
C ASP A 254 20.76 0.77 7.65
N THR A 255 20.99 1.59 6.61
CA THR A 255 20.49 1.41 5.24
C THR A 255 20.98 0.15 4.55
N GLU A 256 22.00 -0.53 5.06
CA GLU A 256 22.51 -1.76 4.43
C GLU A 256 21.56 -2.95 4.58
N GLU A 257 20.64 -2.96 5.56
CA GLU A 257 19.82 -4.14 5.85
C GLU A 257 18.31 -3.97 5.73
N SER A 258 17.76 -2.75 5.60
CA SER A 258 16.31 -2.52 5.63
C SER A 258 15.78 -1.85 4.37
N SER A 259 14.85 -2.50 3.66
CA SER A 259 14.17 -1.92 2.49
C SER A 259 13.05 -0.93 2.86
N GLY A 260 12.69 -0.83 4.15
CA GLY A 260 11.53 -0.05 4.60
C GLY A 260 10.17 -0.54 4.07
N LEU A 261 10.14 -1.75 3.49
CA LEU A 261 8.94 -2.35 2.91
C LEU A 261 8.28 -3.40 3.80
N GLY A 262 9.03 -4.02 4.73
CA GLY A 262 8.55 -5.19 5.48
C GLY A 262 7.26 -4.94 6.24
N LEU A 263 7.18 -3.88 7.04
CA LEU A 263 5.96 -3.55 7.81
C LEU A 263 4.81 -3.12 6.90
N TYR A 264 5.09 -2.36 5.83
CA TYR A 264 4.09 -2.00 4.85
C TYR A 264 3.49 -3.24 4.16
N ILE A 265 4.35 -4.18 3.68
CA ILE A 265 3.89 -5.46 3.09
C ILE A 265 3.06 -6.24 4.12
N THR A 266 3.49 -6.28 5.37
CA THR A 266 2.74 -6.95 6.46
C THR A 266 1.35 -6.34 6.63
N GLU A 267 1.22 -5.02 6.66
CA GLU A 267 -0.06 -4.32 6.78
C GLU A 267 -0.98 -4.63 5.60
N GLU A 268 -0.47 -4.60 4.37
CA GLU A 268 -1.25 -4.94 3.17
C GLU A 268 -1.69 -6.42 3.15
N LEU A 269 -0.81 -7.34 3.57
CA LEU A 269 -1.16 -8.76 3.70
C LEU A 269 -2.23 -8.98 4.79
N CYS A 270 -2.13 -8.27 5.92
CA CYS A 270 -3.18 -8.30 6.95
C CYS A 270 -4.52 -7.84 6.37
N HIS A 271 -4.56 -6.72 5.65
CA HIS A 271 -5.77 -6.23 4.99
C HIS A 271 -6.36 -7.26 4.00
N LEU A 272 -5.52 -7.91 3.20
CA LEU A 272 -5.96 -8.95 2.26
C LEU A 272 -6.58 -10.17 2.98
N LEU A 273 -6.09 -10.49 4.18
CA LEU A 273 -6.63 -11.56 5.02
C LEU A 273 -7.82 -11.13 5.90
N GLY A 274 -8.24 -9.85 5.81
CA GLY A 274 -9.33 -9.29 6.64
C GLY A 274 -8.92 -9.04 8.09
N ALA A 275 -7.61 -8.91 8.37
CA ALA A 275 -7.05 -8.61 9.68
C ALA A 275 -6.62 -7.13 9.79
N GLU A 276 -6.49 -6.64 11.01
CA GLU A 276 -6.00 -5.31 11.33
C GLU A 276 -4.62 -5.41 11.99
N MET A 277 -3.64 -4.62 11.53
CA MET A 277 -2.35 -4.47 12.19
C MET A 277 -2.31 -3.18 13.01
N LYS A 278 -1.82 -3.27 14.26
CA LYS A 278 -1.61 -2.11 15.13
C LYS A 278 -0.18 -2.09 15.64
N LEU A 279 0.42 -0.92 15.62
CA LEU A 279 1.74 -0.68 16.18
C LEU A 279 1.60 0.19 17.43
N SER A 280 2.30 -0.18 18.51
CA SER A 280 2.33 0.57 19.76
C SER A 280 3.74 0.56 20.36
N THR A 281 4.02 1.51 21.23
CA THR A 281 5.25 1.55 22.02
C THR A 281 4.91 1.99 23.43
N ASP A 282 5.53 1.36 24.39
CA ASP A 282 5.38 1.69 25.83
C ASP A 282 6.43 2.72 26.24
N GLY A 283 6.54 3.81 25.51
CA GLY A 283 7.33 5.00 25.88
C GLY A 283 8.85 4.84 25.84
#